data_e8afc0e44ddd1cdc5635c7a7bbbfc2f7
#
_entry.id   e8afc0e44ddd1cdc5635c7a7bbbfc2f7
#
_cell.length_a   1.000
_cell.length_b   1.000
_cell.length_c   1.000
_cell.angle_alpha   90.00
_cell.angle_beta   90.00
_cell.angle_gamma   90.00
#
_symmetry.space_group_name_H-M   'P 1'
#
loop_
_entity.id
_entity.type
_entity.pdbx_description
1 polymer ?
#
loop_
_entity_poly.entity_id
_entity_poly.type
_entity_poly.pdbx_seq_one_letter_code
_entity_poly.pdbx_strand_id
1 'polypeptide(L)'
;MKKEQLEKVQAEVSVWTYLQSLPPKKNNFKLKILMQEVADTFLIYSYENDDLKRKTTIYYHEETKEYKLLVTIGLTEFCAIEYISESLDKLERILKERFDNLLGDISHFKREHISSIIEDKAIMDWEYIDNLPKEIDGFKLFINPKEPVKIINGSYIIIDYCDFSKESNFIIYYNVFRDEFFGE
;
A
#
# COMPACT_ATOMS: atom_id res chain seq x y z
N MET A 1 4.09 -11.35 19.78
CA MET A 1 4.22 -10.18 20.72
C MET A 1 4.35 -10.62 22.16
N LYS A 2 4.89 -9.77 23.06
CA LYS A 2 4.85 -10.02 24.52
C LYS A 2 3.42 -9.89 25.01
N LYS A 3 2.98 -10.82 25.87
CA LYS A 3 1.59 -10.90 26.35
C LYS A 3 1.06 -9.58 26.94
N GLU A 4 1.85 -8.94 27.81
CA GLU A 4 1.49 -7.67 28.43
C GLU A 4 1.27 -6.54 27.39
N GLN A 5 2.13 -6.48 26.37
CA GLN A 5 2.01 -5.49 25.30
C GLN A 5 0.77 -5.75 24.43
N LEU A 6 0.50 -7.02 24.13
CA LEU A 6 -0.67 -7.42 23.37
C LEU A 6 -1.96 -7.04 24.10
N GLU A 7 -2.07 -7.38 25.40
CA GLU A 7 -3.22 -7.03 26.25
C GLU A 7 -3.45 -5.51 26.29
N LYS A 8 -2.37 -4.73 26.41
CA LYS A 8 -2.44 -3.27 26.39
C LYS A 8 -2.99 -2.75 25.07
N VAL A 9 -2.43 -3.20 23.95
CA VAL A 9 -2.85 -2.76 22.59
C VAL A 9 -4.30 -3.17 22.33
N GLN A 10 -4.68 -4.39 22.69
CA GLN A 10 -6.06 -4.86 22.54
C GLN A 10 -7.05 -4.02 23.35
N ALA A 11 -6.70 -3.67 24.60
CA ALA A 11 -7.52 -2.80 25.44
C ALA A 11 -7.68 -1.41 24.82
N GLU A 12 -6.59 -0.80 24.33
CA GLU A 12 -6.60 0.51 23.69
C GLU A 12 -7.44 0.50 22.40
N VAL A 13 -7.26 -0.50 21.54
CA VAL A 13 -8.02 -0.63 20.28
C VAL A 13 -9.49 -0.93 20.53
N SER A 14 -9.84 -1.69 21.57
CA SER A 14 -11.23 -2.07 21.88
C SER A 14 -12.12 -0.86 22.21
N VAL A 15 -11.54 0.20 22.76
CA VAL A 15 -12.26 1.45 23.09
C VAL A 15 -12.10 2.53 22.02
N TRP A 16 -11.41 2.24 20.92
CA TRP A 16 -11.15 3.19 19.85
C TRP A 16 -12.42 3.45 19.02
N THR A 17 -13.07 4.57 19.31
CA THR A 17 -14.36 4.94 18.69
C THR A 17 -14.27 5.17 17.17
N TYR A 18 -13.12 5.59 16.67
CA TYR A 18 -12.89 5.73 15.24
C TYR A 18 -13.08 4.40 14.50
N LEU A 19 -12.55 3.30 15.02
CA LEU A 19 -12.71 1.97 14.44
C LEU A 19 -14.19 1.59 14.29
N GLN A 20 -15.02 1.94 15.29
CA GLN A 20 -16.46 1.67 15.29
C GLN A 20 -17.23 2.54 14.28
N SER A 21 -16.67 3.69 13.90
CA SER A 21 -17.26 4.64 12.95
C SER A 21 -16.90 4.37 11.48
N LEU A 22 -16.00 3.41 11.22
CA LEU A 22 -15.54 3.12 9.87
C LEU A 22 -16.67 2.57 8.98
N PRO A 23 -16.88 3.13 7.77
CA PRO A 23 -17.88 2.62 6.86
C PRO A 23 -17.47 1.23 6.32
N PRO A 24 -18.42 0.31 6.10
CA PRO A 24 -18.14 -1.04 5.60
C PRO A 24 -17.53 -1.05 4.19
N LYS A 25 -17.67 0.06 3.45
CA LYS A 25 -17.09 0.24 2.13
C LYS A 25 -16.63 1.69 1.94
N LYS A 26 -15.45 1.88 1.34
CA LYS A 26 -14.85 3.19 1.05
C LYS A 26 -14.00 3.13 -0.23
N ASN A 27 -14.26 3.98 -1.22
CA ASN A 27 -13.53 4.00 -2.51
C ASN A 27 -13.39 2.61 -3.17
N ASN A 28 -14.46 1.82 -3.19
CA ASN A 28 -14.46 0.44 -3.69
C ASN A 28 -13.64 -0.58 -2.87
N PHE A 29 -13.07 -0.18 -1.74
CA PHE A 29 -12.49 -1.10 -0.76
C PHE A 29 -13.51 -1.54 0.27
N LYS A 30 -13.46 -2.80 0.68
CA LYS A 30 -14.30 -3.38 1.74
C LYS A 30 -13.53 -3.40 3.05
N LEU A 31 -14.18 -2.94 4.13
CA LEU A 31 -13.63 -3.03 5.47
C LEU A 31 -13.61 -4.48 5.95
N LYS A 32 -12.50 -4.87 6.57
CA LYS A 32 -12.36 -6.14 7.26
C LYS A 32 -11.71 -5.90 8.63
N ILE A 33 -12.43 -6.19 9.69
CA ILE A 33 -11.89 -6.15 11.05
C ILE A 33 -11.07 -7.41 11.27
N LEU A 34 -9.82 -7.27 11.70
CA LEU A 34 -8.86 -8.36 11.82
C LEU A 34 -8.69 -8.78 13.28
N MET A 35 -8.28 -7.86 14.15
CA MET A 35 -8.07 -8.06 15.59
C MET A 35 -7.26 -9.32 15.90
N GLN A 36 -6.15 -9.52 15.17
CA GLN A 36 -5.35 -10.76 15.27
C GLN A 36 -3.86 -10.47 15.40
N GLU A 37 -3.19 -11.30 16.17
CA GLU A 37 -1.73 -11.30 16.27
C GLU A 37 -1.11 -12.12 15.13
N VAL A 38 -0.09 -11.57 14.47
CA VAL A 38 0.73 -12.25 13.46
C VAL A 38 2.18 -11.88 13.73
N ALA A 39 2.98 -12.84 14.16
CA ALA A 39 4.38 -12.64 14.55
C ALA A 39 4.53 -11.53 15.61
N ASP A 40 5.22 -10.44 15.31
CA ASP A 40 5.47 -9.28 16.15
C ASP A 40 4.50 -8.12 15.90
N THR A 41 3.42 -8.37 15.17
CA THR A 41 2.41 -7.37 14.82
C THR A 41 1.02 -7.74 15.36
N PHE A 42 0.22 -6.72 15.67
CA PHE A 42 -1.20 -6.86 15.94
C PHE A 42 -1.99 -6.15 14.83
N LEU A 43 -2.61 -6.94 13.94
CA LEU A 43 -3.42 -6.44 12.85
C LEU A 43 -4.78 -5.98 13.37
N ILE A 44 -5.18 -4.74 13.07
CA ILE A 44 -6.39 -4.12 13.61
C ILE A 44 -7.52 -4.22 12.61
N TYR A 45 -7.37 -3.62 11.43
CA TYR A 45 -8.33 -3.70 10.33
C TYR A 45 -7.64 -3.49 8.99
N SER A 46 -8.30 -3.90 7.92
CA SER A 46 -7.91 -3.60 6.54
C SER A 46 -9.07 -3.04 5.73
N TYR A 47 -8.71 -2.31 4.67
CA TYR A 47 -9.58 -2.03 3.54
C TYR A 47 -9.01 -2.74 2.32
N GLU A 48 -9.79 -3.65 1.72
CA GLU A 48 -9.35 -4.57 0.68
C GLU A 48 -10.18 -4.42 -0.61
N ASN A 49 -9.49 -4.41 -1.76
CA ASN A 49 -10.09 -4.51 -3.08
C ASN A 49 -9.45 -5.69 -3.83
N ASP A 50 -10.14 -6.82 -3.84
CA ASP A 50 -9.64 -8.07 -4.42
C ASP A 50 -9.49 -7.99 -5.95
N ASP A 51 -10.37 -7.22 -6.62
CA ASP A 51 -10.34 -7.06 -8.08
C ASP A 51 -9.08 -6.31 -8.53
N LEU A 52 -8.69 -5.29 -7.77
CA LEU A 52 -7.47 -4.50 -8.01
C LEU A 52 -6.23 -5.13 -7.38
N LYS A 53 -6.36 -6.16 -6.56
CA LYS A 53 -5.26 -6.72 -5.75
C LYS A 53 -4.57 -5.63 -4.91
N ARG A 54 -5.36 -4.77 -4.26
CA ARG A 54 -4.87 -3.64 -3.45
C ARG A 54 -5.51 -3.66 -2.07
N LYS A 55 -4.68 -3.37 -1.06
CA LYS A 55 -5.10 -3.42 0.34
C LYS A 55 -4.35 -2.38 1.15
N THR A 56 -5.00 -1.85 2.18
CA THR A 56 -4.36 -1.12 3.27
C THR A 56 -4.65 -1.84 4.58
N THR A 57 -3.66 -1.95 5.45
CA THR A 57 -3.81 -2.61 6.76
C THR A 57 -3.27 -1.70 7.85
N ILE A 58 -4.11 -1.41 8.86
CA ILE A 58 -3.68 -0.75 10.09
C ILE A 58 -3.23 -1.81 11.08
N TYR A 59 -2.04 -1.64 11.62
CA TYR A 59 -1.45 -2.57 12.57
C TYR A 59 -0.58 -1.87 13.62
N TYR A 60 -0.36 -2.54 14.73
CA TYR A 60 0.65 -2.18 15.74
C TYR A 60 1.87 -3.08 15.57
N HIS A 61 3.07 -2.51 15.63
CA HIS A 61 4.34 -3.22 15.53
C HIS A 61 5.05 -3.21 16.88
N GLU A 62 5.32 -4.39 17.46
CA GLU A 62 5.85 -4.52 18.83
C GLU A 62 7.25 -3.94 19.00
N GLU A 63 8.15 -4.21 18.04
CA GLU A 63 9.55 -3.82 18.14
C GLU A 63 9.70 -2.29 18.18
N THR A 64 9.00 -1.58 17.32
CA THR A 64 9.05 -0.10 17.25
C THR A 64 8.04 0.56 18.18
N LYS A 65 7.06 -0.18 18.72
CA LYS A 65 5.96 0.30 19.56
C LYS A 65 5.11 1.38 18.89
N GLU A 66 4.85 1.20 17.60
CA GLU A 66 4.15 2.16 16.77
C GLU A 66 2.95 1.52 16.06
N TYR A 67 1.92 2.32 15.86
CA TYR A 67 0.84 2.06 14.91
C TYR A 67 1.28 2.49 13.53
N LYS A 68 0.98 1.67 12.52
CA LYS A 68 1.44 1.86 11.14
C LYS A 68 0.33 1.52 10.14
N LEU A 69 0.48 2.02 8.93
CA LEU A 69 -0.33 1.65 7.79
C LEU A 69 0.56 0.93 6.76
N LEU A 70 0.22 -0.33 6.48
CA LEU A 70 0.79 -1.11 5.40
C LEU A 70 -0.08 -0.93 4.15
N VAL A 71 0.54 -0.69 3.00
CA VAL A 71 -0.10 -0.71 1.69
C VAL A 71 0.39 -1.92 0.94
N THR A 72 -0.55 -2.68 0.36
CA THR A 72 -0.27 -3.82 -0.51
C THR A 72 -0.77 -3.51 -1.91
N ILE A 73 0.07 -3.65 -2.92
CA ILE A 73 -0.25 -3.48 -4.33
C ILE A 73 0.27 -4.71 -5.08
N GLY A 74 -0.64 -5.57 -5.52
CA GLY A 74 -0.25 -6.87 -6.05
C GLY A 74 0.44 -7.72 -5.00
N LEU A 75 1.71 -8.04 -5.24
CA LEU A 75 2.58 -8.78 -4.30
C LEU A 75 3.57 -7.87 -3.55
N THR A 76 3.55 -6.56 -3.84
CA THR A 76 4.46 -5.60 -3.20
C THR A 76 3.80 -4.99 -1.97
N GLU A 77 4.53 -4.98 -0.86
CA GLU A 77 4.08 -4.38 0.40
C GLU A 77 5.04 -3.29 0.86
N PHE A 78 4.49 -2.21 1.40
CA PHE A 78 5.29 -1.13 1.96
C PHE A 78 4.55 -0.39 3.09
N CYS A 79 5.30 0.09 4.08
CA CYS A 79 4.75 0.90 5.15
C CYS A 79 4.64 2.37 4.71
N ALA A 80 3.47 2.97 4.80
CA ALA A 80 3.26 4.39 4.52
C ALA A 80 3.79 5.25 5.69
N ILE A 81 4.96 5.90 5.49
CA ILE A 81 5.73 6.55 6.56
C ILE A 81 4.93 7.66 7.26
N GLU A 82 4.13 8.40 6.50
CA GLU A 82 3.26 9.46 7.01
C GLU A 82 2.16 8.97 7.97
N TYR A 83 1.91 7.65 8.02
CA TYR A 83 0.95 7.02 8.93
C TYR A 83 1.61 6.30 10.10
N ILE A 84 2.90 6.51 10.35
CA ILE A 84 3.57 5.96 11.51
C ILE A 84 3.28 6.84 12.72
N SER A 85 2.81 6.24 13.82
CA SER A 85 2.46 6.97 15.03
C SER A 85 2.62 6.14 16.30
N GLU A 86 3.08 6.76 17.38
CA GLU A 86 3.19 6.16 18.70
C GLU A 86 1.83 6.03 19.43
N SER A 87 0.75 6.68 18.93
CA SER A 87 -0.56 6.65 19.56
C SER A 87 -1.70 6.59 18.55
N LEU A 88 -2.81 5.94 18.95
CA LEU A 88 -4.04 5.90 18.14
C LEU A 88 -4.64 7.27 17.88
N ASP A 89 -4.58 8.20 18.85
CA ASP A 89 -5.12 9.56 18.65
C ASP A 89 -4.40 10.33 17.56
N LYS A 90 -3.08 10.20 17.48
CA LYS A 90 -2.28 10.82 16.40
C LYS A 90 -2.58 10.15 15.07
N LEU A 91 -2.61 8.81 15.06
CA LEU A 91 -2.94 8.05 13.85
C LEU A 91 -4.34 8.41 13.34
N GLU A 92 -5.35 8.49 14.21
CA GLU A 92 -6.71 8.87 13.86
C GLU A 92 -6.78 10.22 13.15
N ARG A 93 -6.05 11.23 13.64
CA ARG A 93 -5.98 12.54 12.98
C ARG A 93 -5.43 12.43 11.55
N ILE A 94 -4.34 11.69 11.39
CA ILE A 94 -3.73 11.47 10.07
C ILE A 94 -4.70 10.72 9.14
N LEU A 95 -5.36 9.68 9.65
CA LEU A 95 -6.35 8.90 8.89
C LEU A 95 -7.54 9.78 8.46
N LYS A 96 -8.08 10.61 9.35
CA LYS A 96 -9.19 11.54 9.03
C LYS A 96 -8.82 12.54 7.94
N GLU A 97 -7.57 12.98 7.92
CA GLU A 97 -7.09 13.99 6.96
C GLU A 97 -6.71 13.40 5.60
N ARG A 98 -6.12 12.21 5.56
CA ARG A 98 -5.38 11.73 4.38
C ARG A 98 -5.83 10.39 3.82
N PHE A 99 -6.54 9.57 4.61
CA PHE A 99 -6.82 8.19 4.23
C PHE A 99 -7.68 8.07 2.98
N ASP A 100 -8.63 8.99 2.77
CA ASP A 100 -9.48 9.01 1.58
C ASP A 100 -8.69 9.28 0.31
N ASN A 101 -7.73 10.19 0.39
CA ASN A 101 -6.84 10.47 -0.73
C ASN A 101 -5.96 9.25 -1.04
N LEU A 102 -5.38 8.61 -0.02
CA LEU A 102 -4.59 7.39 -0.22
C LEU A 102 -5.41 6.28 -0.89
N LEU A 103 -6.62 5.99 -0.39
CA LEU A 103 -7.49 4.98 -1.02
C LEU A 103 -7.89 5.38 -2.45
N GLY A 104 -8.10 6.67 -2.71
CA GLY A 104 -8.34 7.21 -4.04
C GLY A 104 -7.15 6.96 -4.98
N ASP A 105 -5.94 7.27 -4.53
CA ASP A 105 -4.72 7.16 -5.32
C ASP A 105 -4.34 5.70 -5.62
N ILE A 106 -4.57 4.79 -4.66
CA ILE A 106 -4.35 3.36 -4.91
C ILE A 106 -5.52 2.68 -5.63
N SER A 107 -6.70 3.30 -5.78
CA SER A 107 -7.81 2.72 -6.54
C SER A 107 -7.78 3.06 -8.02
N HIS A 108 -7.38 4.27 -8.37
CA HIS A 108 -7.39 4.75 -9.76
C HIS A 108 -6.14 5.57 -10.04
N PHE A 109 -5.48 5.26 -11.14
CA PHE A 109 -4.41 6.09 -11.65
C PHE A 109 -4.91 7.51 -11.95
N LYS A 110 -4.15 8.52 -11.51
CA LYS A 110 -4.42 9.93 -11.79
C LYS A 110 -3.14 10.61 -12.25
N ARG A 111 -3.11 11.00 -13.51
CA ARG A 111 -1.90 11.62 -14.10
C ARG A 111 -1.51 12.91 -13.36
N GLU A 112 -2.48 13.68 -12.88
CA GLU A 112 -2.26 14.90 -12.10
C GLU A 112 -1.56 14.69 -10.74
N HIS A 113 -1.52 13.46 -10.25
CA HIS A 113 -0.82 13.08 -9.00
C HIS A 113 0.59 12.53 -9.24
N ILE A 114 1.00 12.44 -10.50
CA ILE A 114 2.34 11.96 -10.87
C ILE A 114 3.34 13.10 -10.70
N SER A 115 4.54 12.76 -10.22
CA SER A 115 5.64 13.70 -10.13
C SER A 115 6.07 14.18 -11.53
N SER A 116 6.36 15.48 -11.66
CA SER A 116 6.84 16.07 -12.91
C SER A 116 8.06 15.35 -13.49
N ILE A 117 8.91 14.77 -12.65
CA ILE A 117 10.08 14.01 -13.13
C ILE A 117 9.68 12.76 -13.93
N ILE A 118 8.56 12.11 -13.61
CA ILE A 118 8.03 10.98 -14.40
C ILE A 118 7.56 11.46 -15.76
N GLU A 119 6.96 12.66 -15.82
CA GLU A 119 6.54 13.29 -17.07
C GLU A 119 7.76 13.75 -17.88
N ASP A 120 8.75 14.41 -17.26
CA ASP A 120 9.99 14.86 -17.91
C ASP A 120 10.79 13.70 -18.52
N LYS A 121 10.74 12.52 -17.88
CA LYS A 121 11.34 11.28 -18.39
C LYS A 121 10.48 10.60 -19.47
N ALA A 122 9.29 11.12 -19.75
CA ALA A 122 8.34 10.54 -20.69
C ALA A 122 8.06 9.04 -20.45
N ILE A 123 8.11 8.58 -19.16
CA ILE A 123 7.99 7.15 -18.82
C ILE A 123 6.64 6.60 -19.30
N MET A 124 5.57 7.38 -19.20
CA MET A 124 4.23 6.98 -19.61
C MET A 124 4.04 6.99 -21.13
N ASP A 125 4.98 7.57 -21.87
CA ASP A 125 4.92 7.75 -23.32
C ASP A 125 6.02 6.96 -24.06
N TRP A 126 6.67 5.97 -23.40
CA TRP A 126 7.66 5.10 -24.05
C TRP A 126 7.05 4.35 -25.23
N GLU A 127 7.71 4.36 -26.37
CA GLU A 127 7.25 3.73 -27.60
C GLU A 127 7.05 2.21 -27.52
N TYR A 128 7.68 1.57 -26.52
CA TYR A 128 7.61 0.11 -26.30
C TYR A 128 6.42 -0.35 -25.47
N ILE A 129 5.68 0.57 -24.85
CA ILE A 129 4.61 0.21 -23.90
C ILE A 129 3.56 -0.69 -24.53
N ASP A 130 3.14 -0.37 -25.75
CA ASP A 130 2.11 -1.13 -26.47
C ASP A 130 2.63 -2.49 -26.97
N ASN A 131 3.94 -2.69 -26.98
CA ASN A 131 4.61 -3.94 -27.35
C ASN A 131 5.01 -4.80 -26.14
N LEU A 132 4.77 -4.34 -24.92
CA LEU A 132 5.03 -5.16 -23.73
C LEU A 132 4.17 -6.42 -23.79
N PRO A 133 4.76 -7.61 -23.61
CA PRO A 133 4.01 -8.85 -23.54
C PRO A 133 2.98 -8.79 -22.41
N LYS A 134 1.76 -9.26 -22.67
CA LYS A 134 0.73 -9.36 -21.62
C LYS A 134 1.06 -10.44 -20.59
N GLU A 135 1.89 -11.41 -20.99
CA GLU A 135 2.33 -12.53 -20.14
C GLU A 135 3.71 -13.01 -20.60
N ILE A 136 4.57 -13.37 -19.65
CA ILE A 136 5.90 -13.95 -19.87
C ILE A 136 6.04 -15.14 -18.91
N ASP A 137 6.15 -16.36 -19.41
CA ASP A 137 6.36 -17.59 -18.63
C ASP A 137 5.37 -17.77 -17.45
N GLY A 138 4.09 -17.34 -17.64
CA GLY A 138 3.05 -17.41 -16.64
C GLY A 138 2.93 -16.17 -15.74
N PHE A 139 3.85 -15.21 -15.84
CA PHE A 139 3.79 -13.93 -15.17
C PHE A 139 2.96 -12.94 -16.00
N LYS A 140 1.88 -12.42 -15.46
CA LYS A 140 1.00 -11.47 -16.14
C LYS A 140 1.40 -10.04 -15.84
N LEU A 141 1.35 -9.18 -16.87
CA LEU A 141 1.58 -7.74 -16.70
C LEU A 141 0.49 -7.15 -15.80
N PHE A 142 0.88 -6.78 -14.60
CA PHE A 142 -0.01 -6.25 -13.56
C PHE A 142 0.06 -4.71 -13.48
N ILE A 143 1.26 -4.13 -13.52
CA ILE A 143 1.48 -2.70 -13.63
C ILE A 143 2.26 -2.43 -14.91
N ASN A 144 1.83 -1.43 -15.67
CA ASN A 144 2.49 -1.00 -16.90
C ASN A 144 2.87 0.48 -16.84
N PRO A 145 3.81 0.95 -17.69
CA PRO A 145 4.31 2.32 -17.63
C PRO A 145 3.28 3.42 -17.88
N LYS A 146 2.12 3.11 -18.49
CA LYS A 146 1.04 4.10 -18.67
C LYS A 146 0.37 4.49 -17.36
N GLU A 147 0.42 3.61 -16.36
CA GLU A 147 -0.18 3.80 -15.05
C GLU A 147 0.80 3.42 -13.94
N PRO A 148 1.96 4.14 -13.82
CA PRO A 148 2.95 3.85 -12.81
C PRO A 148 2.36 4.08 -11.42
N VAL A 149 2.74 3.23 -10.48
CA VAL A 149 2.23 3.30 -9.12
C VAL A 149 3.27 3.90 -8.20
N LYS A 150 2.93 5.03 -7.58
CA LYS A 150 3.78 5.67 -6.57
C LYS A 150 3.85 4.80 -5.32
N ILE A 151 5.07 4.55 -4.88
CA ILE A 151 5.37 3.93 -3.59
C ILE A 151 6.16 4.91 -2.72
N ILE A 152 6.54 4.51 -1.52
CA ILE A 152 7.22 5.37 -0.55
C ILE A 152 8.52 5.96 -1.12
N ASN A 153 8.92 7.11 -0.53
CA ASN A 153 10.23 7.75 -0.76
C ASN A 153 10.52 8.13 -2.22
N GLY A 154 9.50 8.55 -2.95
CA GLY A 154 9.70 9.01 -4.32
C GLY A 154 10.06 7.89 -5.30
N SER A 155 9.74 6.65 -4.98
CA SER A 155 9.85 5.53 -5.91
C SER A 155 8.51 5.25 -6.58
N TYR A 156 8.59 4.75 -7.82
CA TYR A 156 7.44 4.31 -8.60
C TYR A 156 7.67 2.90 -9.11
N ILE A 157 6.64 2.05 -9.02
CA ILE A 157 6.60 0.81 -9.80
C ILE A 157 6.20 1.19 -11.22
N ILE A 158 7.06 0.90 -12.17
CA ILE A 158 6.85 1.21 -13.58
C ILE A 158 6.31 -0.01 -14.34
N ILE A 159 6.89 -1.18 -14.05
CA ILE A 159 6.47 -2.46 -14.62
C ILE A 159 6.40 -3.45 -13.47
N ASP A 160 5.33 -4.24 -13.43
CA ASP A 160 5.21 -5.39 -12.54
C ASP A 160 4.56 -6.54 -13.29
N TYR A 161 5.28 -7.66 -13.38
CA TYR A 161 4.78 -8.92 -13.88
C TYR A 161 4.58 -9.86 -12.71
N CYS A 162 3.33 -10.28 -12.45
CA CYS A 162 2.96 -11.09 -11.29
C CYS A 162 2.51 -12.51 -11.70
N ASP A 163 2.96 -13.51 -10.96
CA ASP A 163 2.33 -14.81 -10.84
C ASP A 163 1.75 -14.97 -9.43
N PHE A 164 0.49 -14.62 -9.25
CA PHE A 164 -0.18 -14.69 -7.94
C PHE A 164 -0.31 -16.12 -7.41
N SER A 165 -0.22 -17.15 -8.25
CA SER A 165 -0.28 -18.54 -7.82
C SER A 165 1.02 -19.03 -7.19
N LYS A 166 2.14 -18.44 -7.59
CA LYS A 166 3.48 -18.71 -7.07
C LYS A 166 3.95 -17.66 -6.06
N GLU A 167 3.11 -16.62 -5.79
CA GLU A 167 3.47 -15.48 -4.96
C GLU A 167 4.83 -14.86 -5.36
N SER A 168 5.03 -14.72 -6.67
CA SER A 168 6.30 -14.23 -7.24
C SER A 168 6.03 -13.17 -8.30
N ASN A 169 6.89 -12.17 -8.37
CA ASN A 169 6.81 -11.11 -9.36
C ASN A 169 8.21 -10.65 -9.80
N PHE A 170 8.21 -9.94 -10.94
CA PHE A 170 9.35 -9.22 -11.46
C PHE A 170 8.96 -7.75 -11.58
N ILE A 171 9.70 -6.87 -10.90
CA ILE A 171 9.36 -5.45 -10.81
C ILE A 171 10.48 -4.59 -11.39
N ILE A 172 10.10 -3.54 -12.11
CA ILE A 172 10.98 -2.42 -12.46
C ILE A 172 10.51 -1.18 -11.71
N TYR A 173 11.40 -0.66 -10.87
CA TYR A 173 11.22 0.59 -10.12
C TYR A 173 11.95 1.75 -10.80
N TYR A 174 11.43 2.95 -10.61
CA TYR A 174 12.16 4.19 -10.80
C TYR A 174 12.25 4.95 -9.48
N ASN A 175 13.46 5.31 -9.08
CA ASN A 175 13.71 6.13 -7.89
C ASN A 175 13.98 7.57 -8.29
N VAL A 176 13.07 8.47 -7.89
CA VAL A 176 13.11 9.91 -8.21
C VAL A 176 14.35 10.61 -7.64
N PHE A 177 14.80 10.20 -6.44
CA PHE A 177 15.93 10.85 -5.77
C PHE A 177 17.30 10.46 -6.33
N ARG A 178 17.40 9.23 -6.85
CA ARG A 178 18.63 8.70 -7.45
C ARG A 178 18.68 8.89 -8.96
N ASP A 179 17.53 9.17 -9.58
CA ASP A 179 17.34 9.19 -11.04
C ASP A 179 17.78 7.88 -11.70
N GLU A 180 17.37 6.74 -11.11
CA GLU A 180 17.79 5.41 -11.54
C GLU A 180 16.60 4.46 -11.64
N PHE A 181 16.68 3.54 -12.62
CA PHE A 181 15.83 2.36 -12.71
C PHE A 181 16.54 1.16 -12.11
N PHE A 182 15.81 0.31 -11.41
CA PHE A 182 16.30 -0.97 -10.92
C PHE A 182 15.20 -2.02 -10.93
N GLY A 183 15.60 -3.29 -11.06
CA GLY A 183 14.71 -4.44 -11.10
C GLY A 183 14.97 -5.41 -9.95
N GLU A 184 13.92 -6.09 -9.52
CA GLU A 184 13.91 -7.18 -8.54
C GLU A 184 13.11 -8.35 -9.09
#